data_5dad5bc101144a09845b8b960686c5a3
#
_entry.id   5dad5bc101144a09845b8b960686c5a3
#
_cell.length_a   1.000
_cell.length_b   1.000
_cell.length_c   1.000
_cell.angle_alpha   90.00
_cell.angle_beta   90.00
_cell.angle_gamma   90.00
#
_symmetry.space_group_name_H-M   'P 1'
#
loop_
_entity.id
_entity.type
_entity.pdbx_description
1 polymer ?
#
loop_
_entity_poly.entity_id
_entity_poly.type
_entity_poly.pdbx_seq_one_letter_code
_entity_poly.pdbx_strand_id
1 'polypeptide(L)'
;MALHFTQVTIVGVGLIGGSLGMILRRKGLATRVVGVGRRVENLKAAVELGAIDRYVVDPKEGVRDADLVVLATPVDTYDRHLTEWASCLKKGAIVTDVGSVKGLLVEQAERAMPAGVHFVGAHPIAGKEKTGVAAGSDQLFMGARCIITPTKTTDPQALEQVRTMWQETGSVVLTMDAHLHDKILGAVSHLPHVAAFALINALAEIRDQQIPSLDL
;
A
#
# COMPACT_ATOMS: atom_id res chain seq x y z
N MET A 1 -22.38 3.24 12.51
CA MET A 1 -22.43 4.18 11.37
C MET A 1 -21.65 3.54 10.22
N ALA A 2 -22.05 3.80 8.97
CA ALA A 2 -21.28 3.34 7.80
C ALA A 2 -19.91 4.03 7.80
N LEU A 3 -18.85 3.32 7.38
CA LEU A 3 -17.52 3.90 7.23
C LEU A 3 -17.53 4.98 6.16
N HIS A 4 -17.02 6.16 6.49
CA HIS A 4 -16.89 7.26 5.54
C HIS A 4 -15.75 8.20 5.96
N PHE A 5 -14.87 8.55 5.02
CA PHE A 5 -13.78 9.50 5.18
C PHE A 5 -14.09 10.80 4.41
N THR A 6 -13.80 11.95 4.99
CA THR A 6 -13.90 13.21 4.24
C THR A 6 -12.81 13.28 3.18
N GLN A 7 -11.57 12.91 3.54
CA GLN A 7 -10.46 12.82 2.59
C GLN A 7 -9.61 11.59 2.86
N VAL A 8 -9.38 10.80 1.80
CA VAL A 8 -8.33 9.80 1.76
C VAL A 8 -7.20 10.29 0.87
N THR A 9 -5.96 10.25 1.38
CA THR A 9 -4.77 10.57 0.61
C THR A 9 -3.97 9.32 0.31
N ILE A 10 -3.70 9.06 -0.97
CA ILE A 10 -2.91 7.90 -1.44
C ILE A 10 -1.54 8.39 -1.87
N VAL A 11 -0.51 8.04 -1.10
CA VAL A 11 0.89 8.34 -1.42
C VAL A 11 1.43 7.18 -2.24
N GLY A 12 1.56 7.41 -3.56
CA GLY A 12 1.91 6.36 -4.52
C GLY A 12 0.68 5.83 -5.29
N VAL A 13 0.29 6.52 -6.36
CA VAL A 13 -0.86 6.11 -7.20
C VAL A 13 -0.38 5.17 -8.31
N GLY A 14 0.04 3.96 -7.91
CA GLY A 14 0.39 2.85 -8.80
C GLY A 14 -0.75 1.85 -8.98
N LEU A 15 -0.41 0.57 -9.21
CA LEU A 15 -1.37 -0.52 -9.34
C LEU A 15 -2.25 -0.64 -8.07
N ILE A 16 -1.63 -0.80 -6.91
CA ILE A 16 -2.34 -1.04 -5.64
C ILE A 16 -3.06 0.23 -5.17
N GLY A 17 -2.33 1.36 -5.06
CA GLY A 17 -2.92 2.62 -4.61
C GLY A 17 -4.01 3.13 -5.54
N GLY A 18 -3.83 3.02 -6.88
CA GLY A 18 -4.83 3.39 -7.86
C GLY A 18 -6.09 2.51 -7.79
N SER A 19 -5.93 1.19 -7.66
CA SER A 19 -7.07 0.27 -7.50
C SER A 19 -7.85 0.56 -6.22
N LEU A 20 -7.17 0.83 -5.11
CA LEU A 20 -7.83 1.24 -3.88
C LEU A 20 -8.62 2.53 -4.06
N GLY A 21 -8.02 3.53 -4.70
CA GLY A 21 -8.69 4.80 -4.98
C GLY A 21 -9.95 4.63 -5.83
N MET A 22 -9.91 3.82 -6.89
CA MET A 22 -11.09 3.49 -7.70
C MET A 22 -12.23 2.91 -6.86
N ILE A 23 -11.91 1.99 -5.92
CA ILE A 23 -12.91 1.36 -5.05
C ILE A 23 -13.48 2.37 -4.06
N LEU A 24 -12.62 3.15 -3.39
CA LEU A 24 -13.05 4.15 -2.42
C LEU A 24 -14.05 5.14 -3.03
N ARG A 25 -13.77 5.60 -4.25
CA ARG A 25 -14.66 6.49 -4.99
C ARG A 25 -15.95 5.80 -5.43
N ARG A 26 -15.86 4.63 -6.05
CA ARG A 26 -17.03 3.89 -6.55
C ARG A 26 -18.01 3.53 -5.44
N LYS A 27 -17.50 3.16 -4.27
CA LYS A 27 -18.33 2.79 -3.11
C LYS A 27 -18.75 3.97 -2.24
N GLY A 28 -18.28 5.18 -2.54
CA GLY A 28 -18.58 6.36 -1.73
C GLY A 28 -18.00 6.30 -0.33
N LEU A 29 -16.88 5.60 -0.14
CA LEU A 29 -16.21 5.47 1.16
C LEU A 29 -15.39 6.71 1.52
N ALA A 30 -15.15 7.60 0.56
CA ALA A 30 -14.51 8.89 0.75
C ALA A 30 -15.24 9.97 -0.05
N THR A 31 -15.39 11.16 0.54
CA THR A 31 -15.87 12.34 -0.20
C THR A 31 -14.86 12.75 -1.25
N ARG A 32 -13.55 12.62 -0.93
CA ARG A 32 -12.45 13.00 -1.82
C ARG A 32 -11.27 12.06 -1.67
N VAL A 33 -10.74 11.59 -2.81
CA VAL A 33 -9.49 10.83 -2.88
C VAL A 33 -8.42 11.70 -3.52
N VAL A 34 -7.33 11.99 -2.79
CA VAL A 34 -6.20 12.79 -3.23
C VAL A 34 -5.01 11.88 -3.52
N GLY A 35 -4.43 11.99 -4.71
CA GLY A 35 -3.22 11.26 -5.07
C GLY A 35 -1.97 12.10 -4.83
N VAL A 36 -0.94 11.49 -4.26
CA VAL A 36 0.40 12.09 -4.11
C VAL A 36 1.41 11.24 -4.87
N GLY A 37 2.26 11.89 -5.66
CA GLY A 37 3.30 11.20 -6.43
C GLY A 37 4.26 12.15 -7.10
N ARG A 38 5.36 11.62 -7.67
CA ARG A 38 6.43 12.41 -8.28
C ARG A 38 6.22 12.68 -9.77
N ARG A 39 5.54 11.78 -10.49
CA ARG A 39 5.35 11.86 -11.95
C ARG A 39 3.97 12.41 -12.24
N VAL A 40 3.91 13.65 -12.68
CA VAL A 40 2.65 14.36 -12.97
C VAL A 40 1.83 13.64 -14.03
N GLU A 41 2.46 13.07 -15.05
CA GLU A 41 1.78 12.31 -16.10
C GLU A 41 1.01 11.11 -15.54
N ASN A 42 1.62 10.37 -14.61
CA ASN A 42 0.96 9.24 -13.96
C ASN A 42 -0.22 9.69 -13.07
N LEU A 43 -0.08 10.85 -12.42
CA LEU A 43 -1.14 11.42 -11.59
C LEU A 43 -2.31 11.95 -12.44
N LYS A 44 -2.04 12.56 -13.59
CA LYS A 44 -3.08 12.95 -14.55
C LYS A 44 -3.84 11.73 -15.07
N ALA A 45 -3.13 10.70 -15.50
CA ALA A 45 -3.75 9.44 -15.90
C ALA A 45 -4.61 8.82 -14.77
N ALA A 46 -4.19 8.93 -13.52
CA ALA A 46 -4.96 8.44 -12.38
C ALA A 46 -6.28 9.21 -12.18
N VAL A 47 -6.30 10.52 -12.46
CA VAL A 47 -7.55 11.31 -12.46
C VAL A 47 -8.45 10.88 -13.61
N GLU A 48 -7.92 10.78 -14.84
CA GLU A 48 -8.66 10.37 -16.03
C GLU A 48 -9.27 8.98 -15.89
N LEU A 49 -8.56 8.04 -15.27
CA LEU A 49 -9.02 6.68 -14.98
C LEU A 49 -9.97 6.60 -13.78
N GLY A 50 -10.26 7.72 -13.13
CA GLY A 50 -11.15 7.74 -11.97
C GLY A 50 -10.58 7.11 -10.71
N ALA A 51 -9.25 6.95 -10.61
CA ALA A 51 -8.61 6.42 -9.42
C ALA A 51 -8.51 7.45 -8.27
N ILE A 52 -8.41 8.72 -8.62
CA ILE A 52 -8.34 9.84 -7.68
C ILE A 52 -9.19 11.02 -8.19
N ASP A 53 -9.60 11.93 -7.29
CA ASP A 53 -10.35 13.14 -7.67
C ASP A 53 -9.41 14.27 -8.07
N ARG A 54 -8.30 14.40 -7.37
CA ARG A 54 -7.23 15.37 -7.65
C ARG A 54 -5.88 14.83 -7.22
N TYR A 55 -4.83 15.49 -7.64
CA TYR A 55 -3.48 15.18 -7.18
C TYR A 55 -2.74 16.41 -6.68
N VAL A 56 -1.70 16.16 -5.90
CA VAL A 56 -0.68 17.12 -5.49
C VAL A 56 0.70 16.47 -5.61
N VAL A 57 1.73 17.30 -5.83
CA VAL A 57 3.11 16.83 -5.91
C VAL A 57 3.79 16.94 -4.54
N ASP A 58 3.47 17.99 -3.77
CA ASP A 58 3.95 18.15 -2.40
C ASP A 58 3.18 17.22 -1.46
N PRO A 59 3.84 16.21 -0.85
CA PRO A 59 3.17 15.29 0.05
C PRO A 59 2.63 15.99 1.30
N LYS A 60 3.26 17.07 1.78
CA LYS A 60 2.80 17.83 2.95
C LYS A 60 1.45 18.47 2.72
N GLU A 61 1.22 19.00 1.51
CA GLU A 61 -0.09 19.50 1.11
C GLU A 61 -1.13 18.37 1.07
N GLY A 62 -0.74 17.22 0.50
CA GLY A 62 -1.64 16.09 0.30
C GLY A 62 -2.16 15.48 1.60
N VAL A 63 -1.33 15.41 2.64
CA VAL A 63 -1.70 14.71 3.89
C VAL A 63 -2.38 15.61 4.94
N ARG A 64 -2.28 16.93 4.83
CA ARG A 64 -2.71 17.88 5.87
C ARG A 64 -4.16 17.69 6.31
N ASP A 65 -5.08 17.51 5.37
CA ASP A 65 -6.52 17.41 5.64
C ASP A 65 -7.05 15.97 5.60
N ALA A 66 -6.16 14.99 5.46
CA ALA A 66 -6.54 13.59 5.31
C ALA A 66 -7.08 13.01 6.64
N ASP A 67 -8.20 12.28 6.56
CA ASP A 67 -8.66 11.40 7.63
C ASP A 67 -7.87 10.09 7.60
N LEU A 68 -7.55 9.64 6.39
CA LEU A 68 -6.76 8.43 6.14
C LEU A 68 -5.66 8.72 5.12
N VAL A 69 -4.43 8.34 5.43
CA VAL A 69 -3.30 8.33 4.50
C VAL A 69 -2.90 6.89 4.22
N VAL A 70 -2.79 6.53 2.95
CA VAL A 70 -2.36 5.20 2.50
C VAL A 70 -0.98 5.30 1.86
N LEU A 71 0.03 4.68 2.47
CA LEU A 71 1.38 4.53 1.92
C LEU A 71 1.39 3.37 0.92
N ALA A 72 1.42 3.70 -0.37
CA ALA A 72 1.42 2.75 -1.48
C ALA A 72 2.64 2.92 -2.40
N THR A 73 3.74 3.45 -1.86
CA THR A 73 5.08 3.51 -2.47
C THR A 73 5.90 2.29 -2.07
N PRO A 74 7.09 2.05 -2.64
CA PRO A 74 8.03 1.04 -2.16
C PRO A 74 8.36 1.22 -0.66
N VAL A 75 8.44 0.13 0.08
CA VAL A 75 8.58 0.14 1.56
C VAL A 75 9.86 0.82 2.05
N ASP A 76 10.93 0.79 1.27
CA ASP A 76 12.20 1.47 1.54
C ASP A 76 12.08 3.01 1.55
N THR A 77 10.96 3.55 1.07
CA THR A 77 10.68 4.98 1.07
C THR A 77 9.88 5.47 2.29
N TYR A 78 9.36 4.56 3.11
CA TYR A 78 8.41 4.91 4.18
C TYR A 78 9.03 5.80 5.26
N ASP A 79 10.24 5.47 5.73
CA ASP A 79 10.95 6.27 6.73
C ASP A 79 11.11 7.73 6.29
N ARG A 80 11.53 7.94 5.03
CA ARG A 80 11.62 9.27 4.45
C ARG A 80 10.26 9.97 4.41
N HIS A 81 9.20 9.28 3.96
CA HIS A 81 7.87 9.86 3.90
C HIS A 81 7.37 10.28 5.28
N LEU A 82 7.48 9.38 6.27
CA LEU A 82 7.04 9.68 7.64
C LEU A 82 7.84 10.82 8.26
N THR A 83 9.16 10.86 8.07
CA THR A 83 10.01 11.98 8.53
C THR A 83 9.61 13.29 7.87
N GLU A 84 9.27 13.29 6.58
CA GLU A 84 8.99 14.50 5.81
C GLU A 84 7.66 15.16 6.19
N TRP A 85 6.60 14.37 6.39
CA TRP A 85 5.24 14.93 6.48
C TRP A 85 4.39 14.44 7.68
N ALA A 86 4.86 13.52 8.53
CA ALA A 86 4.04 13.05 9.66
C ALA A 86 3.58 14.19 10.57
N SER A 87 4.41 15.20 10.79
CA SER A 87 4.07 16.39 11.56
C SER A 87 2.99 17.29 10.93
N CYS A 88 2.68 17.09 9.64
CA CYS A 88 1.62 17.82 8.94
C CYS A 88 0.25 17.16 9.06
N LEU A 89 0.17 15.94 9.60
CA LEU A 89 -1.07 15.21 9.78
C LEU A 89 -1.96 15.88 10.83
N LYS A 90 -3.24 15.93 10.56
CA LYS A 90 -4.20 16.44 11.54
C LYS A 90 -4.42 15.43 12.68
N LYS A 91 -4.79 15.93 13.86
CA LYS A 91 -5.17 15.07 14.98
C LYS A 91 -6.35 14.16 14.60
N GLY A 92 -6.29 12.89 14.97
CA GLY A 92 -7.27 11.87 14.63
C GLY A 92 -7.06 11.23 13.24
N ALA A 93 -6.05 11.66 12.47
CA ALA A 93 -5.72 11.02 11.20
C ALA A 93 -5.20 9.60 11.43
N ILE A 94 -5.50 8.73 10.47
CA ILE A 94 -4.98 7.36 10.40
C ILE A 94 -3.99 7.27 9.24
N VAL A 95 -2.86 6.62 9.48
CA VAL A 95 -1.92 6.21 8.44
C VAL A 95 -1.96 4.69 8.33
N THR A 96 -2.09 4.19 7.13
CA THR A 96 -1.98 2.75 6.83
C THR A 96 -1.07 2.55 5.63
N ASP A 97 -0.68 1.32 5.37
CA ASP A 97 0.18 1.00 4.25
C ASP A 97 -0.31 -0.23 3.45
N VAL A 98 0.40 -0.54 2.38
CA VAL A 98 0.14 -1.73 1.55
C VAL A 98 1.43 -2.56 1.32
N GLY A 99 2.46 -2.30 2.11
CA GLY A 99 3.78 -2.92 1.95
C GLY A 99 3.79 -4.41 2.25
N SER A 100 4.73 -5.12 1.62
CA SER A 100 4.87 -6.57 1.75
C SER A 100 5.70 -7.04 2.94
N VAL A 101 6.27 -6.12 3.72
CA VAL A 101 6.98 -6.38 4.99
C VAL A 101 6.35 -5.58 6.10
N LYS A 102 6.30 -6.13 7.33
CA LYS A 102 5.57 -5.55 8.46
C LYS A 102 6.41 -5.43 9.75
N GLY A 103 7.21 -6.41 10.10
CA GLY A 103 7.95 -6.51 11.35
C GLY A 103 8.43 -5.18 11.94
N LEU A 104 9.67 -4.82 11.70
CA LEU A 104 10.25 -3.55 12.18
C LEU A 104 9.55 -2.30 11.60
N LEU A 105 8.97 -2.41 10.41
CA LEU A 105 8.31 -1.29 9.74
C LEU A 105 7.13 -0.75 10.56
N VAL A 106 6.26 -1.63 11.08
CA VAL A 106 5.09 -1.21 11.86
C VAL A 106 5.52 -0.50 13.14
N GLU A 107 6.52 -1.06 13.86
CA GLU A 107 7.04 -0.44 15.07
C GLU A 107 7.68 0.93 14.82
N GLN A 108 8.42 1.08 13.71
CA GLN A 108 9.03 2.34 13.32
C GLN A 108 7.97 3.37 12.93
N ALA A 109 6.97 2.94 12.14
CA ALA A 109 5.89 3.80 11.72
C ALA A 109 5.04 4.28 12.91
N GLU A 110 4.66 3.41 13.84
CA GLU A 110 3.93 3.80 15.06
C GLU A 110 4.71 4.83 15.89
N ARG A 111 6.02 4.63 16.07
CA ARG A 111 6.89 5.59 16.79
C ARG A 111 7.02 6.95 16.09
N ALA A 112 6.89 6.99 14.76
CA ALA A 112 6.97 8.22 13.99
C ALA A 112 5.66 9.04 14.01
N MET A 113 4.56 8.49 14.50
CA MET A 113 3.28 9.19 14.53
C MET A 113 3.26 10.29 15.61
N PRO A 114 2.78 11.50 15.25
CA PRO A 114 2.51 12.54 16.24
C PRO A 114 1.40 12.12 17.21
N ALA A 115 1.33 12.79 18.36
CA ALA A 115 0.28 12.54 19.33
C ALA A 115 -1.13 12.70 18.74
N GLY A 116 -1.96 11.66 18.88
CA GLY A 116 -3.32 11.63 18.34
C GLY A 116 -3.41 11.29 16.86
N VAL A 117 -2.32 10.81 16.24
CA VAL A 117 -2.32 10.18 14.91
C VAL A 117 -2.01 8.70 15.10
N HIS A 118 -2.66 7.85 14.33
CA HIS A 118 -2.59 6.39 14.51
C HIS A 118 -2.03 5.73 13.26
N PHE A 119 -1.16 4.71 13.44
CA PHE A 119 -0.70 3.87 12.35
C PHE A 119 -1.32 2.48 12.46
N VAL A 120 -1.74 1.93 11.32
CA VAL A 120 -2.27 0.56 11.21
C VAL A 120 -1.63 -0.12 10.02
N GLY A 121 -0.74 -1.08 10.27
CA GLY A 121 -0.07 -1.82 9.20
C GLY A 121 -1.04 -2.76 8.46
N ALA A 122 -0.99 -2.75 7.12
CA ALA A 122 -1.78 -3.63 6.29
C ALA A 122 -0.98 -4.13 5.08
N HIS A 123 -1.30 -5.34 4.61
CA HIS A 123 -0.70 -5.93 3.42
C HIS A 123 -1.78 -6.66 2.60
N PRO A 124 -2.32 -6.03 1.55
CA PRO A 124 -3.18 -6.72 0.59
C PRO A 124 -2.35 -7.68 -0.26
N ILE A 125 -2.71 -8.96 -0.22
CA ILE A 125 -2.05 -10.01 -1.02
C ILE A 125 -2.70 -10.00 -2.40
N ALA A 126 -2.40 -8.99 -3.18
CA ALA A 126 -2.93 -8.76 -4.51
C ALA A 126 -1.88 -8.09 -5.40
N GLY A 127 -1.88 -8.41 -6.67
CA GLY A 127 -0.94 -7.86 -7.63
C GLY A 127 -1.21 -8.34 -9.05
N LYS A 128 -0.50 -7.79 -10.01
CA LYS A 128 -0.46 -8.19 -11.41
C LYS A 128 0.95 -8.06 -11.93
N GLU A 129 1.28 -8.72 -13.02
CA GLU A 129 2.58 -8.57 -13.71
C GLU A 129 2.81 -7.15 -14.22
N LYS A 130 1.73 -6.46 -14.60
CA LYS A 130 1.79 -5.06 -15.09
C LYS A 130 1.77 -4.08 -13.91
N THR A 131 2.55 -3.03 -14.02
CA THR A 131 2.66 -1.95 -13.02
C THR A 131 1.93 -0.68 -13.46
N GLY A 132 1.78 0.28 -12.53
CA GLY A 132 1.17 1.58 -12.81
C GLY A 132 -0.35 1.57 -12.65
N VAL A 133 -0.94 2.78 -12.64
CA VAL A 133 -2.39 2.97 -12.43
C VAL A 133 -3.21 2.41 -13.59
N ALA A 134 -2.68 2.41 -14.82
CA ALA A 134 -3.35 1.87 -16.00
C ALA A 134 -3.62 0.35 -15.91
N ALA A 135 -2.84 -0.38 -15.11
CA ALA A 135 -3.08 -1.79 -14.81
C ALA A 135 -4.06 -1.99 -13.63
N GLY A 136 -4.44 -0.91 -12.95
CA GLY A 136 -5.37 -0.88 -11.83
C GLY A 136 -6.76 -1.38 -12.21
N SER A 137 -7.49 -1.84 -11.18
CA SER A 137 -8.86 -2.33 -11.34
C SER A 137 -9.59 -2.20 -10.01
N ASP A 138 -10.85 -1.80 -10.08
CA ASP A 138 -11.76 -1.79 -8.93
C ASP A 138 -12.19 -3.20 -8.47
N GLN A 139 -11.68 -4.25 -9.11
CA GLN A 139 -11.85 -5.65 -8.74
C GLN A 139 -10.57 -6.29 -8.18
N LEU A 140 -9.45 -5.53 -8.09
CA LEU A 140 -8.13 -6.09 -7.77
C LEU A 140 -8.11 -6.85 -6.43
N PHE A 141 -8.89 -6.39 -5.45
CA PHE A 141 -8.90 -6.96 -4.10
C PHE A 141 -10.06 -7.92 -3.83
N MET A 142 -10.95 -8.14 -4.81
CA MET A 142 -12.09 -9.03 -4.64
C MET A 142 -11.64 -10.46 -4.34
N GLY A 143 -12.00 -10.98 -3.16
CA GLY A 143 -11.57 -12.29 -2.69
C GLY A 143 -10.11 -12.42 -2.28
N ALA A 144 -9.29 -11.37 -2.49
CA ALA A 144 -7.90 -11.35 -2.06
C ALA A 144 -7.79 -11.27 -0.54
N ARG A 145 -6.75 -11.84 0.04
CA ARG A 145 -6.46 -11.66 1.47
C ARG A 145 -5.84 -10.30 1.71
N CYS A 146 -6.25 -9.65 2.81
CA CYS A 146 -5.54 -8.48 3.35
C CYS A 146 -5.16 -8.79 4.80
N ILE A 147 -3.87 -8.75 5.10
CA ILE A 147 -3.35 -9.04 6.44
C ILE A 147 -3.15 -7.69 7.16
N ILE A 148 -3.83 -7.50 8.29
CA ILE A 148 -3.63 -6.35 9.18
C ILE A 148 -2.76 -6.80 10.34
N THR A 149 -1.78 -5.98 10.69
CA THR A 149 -0.76 -6.32 11.69
C THR A 149 -0.77 -5.32 12.86
N PRO A 150 -1.79 -5.40 13.76
CA PRO A 150 -1.85 -4.53 14.92
C PRO A 150 -0.75 -4.90 15.93
N THR A 151 -0.33 -3.90 16.70
CA THR A 151 0.53 -4.05 17.88
C THR A 151 -0.29 -3.84 19.16
N LYS A 152 0.37 -3.85 20.30
CA LYS A 152 -0.27 -3.54 21.59
C LYS A 152 -0.64 -2.05 21.73
N THR A 153 -0.03 -1.19 20.93
CA THR A 153 -0.22 0.26 20.92
C THR A 153 -1.16 0.74 19.82
N THR A 154 -1.54 -0.13 18.90
CA THR A 154 -2.48 0.22 17.83
C THR A 154 -3.83 0.63 18.41
N ASP A 155 -4.32 1.80 18.03
CA ASP A 155 -5.63 2.31 18.44
C ASP A 155 -6.76 1.41 17.93
N PRO A 156 -7.69 0.95 18.80
CA PRO A 156 -8.74 0.02 18.41
C PRO A 156 -9.73 0.61 17.39
N GLN A 157 -10.01 1.92 17.45
CA GLN A 157 -10.92 2.57 16.52
C GLN A 157 -10.29 2.72 15.15
N ALA A 158 -9.03 3.13 15.09
CA ALA A 158 -8.27 3.18 13.85
C ALA A 158 -8.14 1.79 13.19
N LEU A 159 -7.86 0.77 14.00
CA LEU A 159 -7.81 -0.63 13.54
C LEU A 159 -9.12 -1.05 12.89
N GLU A 160 -10.26 -0.76 13.52
CA GLU A 160 -11.58 -1.16 13.00
C GLU A 160 -11.94 -0.39 11.72
N GLN A 161 -11.58 0.88 11.63
CA GLN A 161 -11.79 1.67 10.39
C GLN A 161 -10.97 1.12 9.22
N VAL A 162 -9.70 0.78 9.43
CA VAL A 162 -8.85 0.18 8.39
C VAL A 162 -9.36 -1.22 8.03
N ARG A 163 -9.78 -2.03 9.01
CA ARG A 163 -10.39 -3.35 8.79
C ARG A 163 -11.62 -3.23 7.90
N THR A 164 -12.55 -2.37 8.27
CA THR A 164 -13.80 -2.14 7.52
C THR A 164 -13.51 -1.64 6.11
N MET A 165 -12.57 -0.71 5.95
CA MET A 165 -12.15 -0.24 4.62
C MET A 165 -11.70 -1.41 3.74
N TRP A 166 -10.83 -2.30 4.23
CA TRP A 166 -10.38 -3.44 3.44
C TRP A 166 -11.49 -4.45 3.17
N GLN A 167 -12.39 -4.70 4.11
CA GLN A 167 -13.59 -5.53 3.88
C GLN A 167 -14.46 -4.94 2.78
N GLU A 168 -14.66 -3.63 2.78
CA GLU A 168 -15.40 -2.94 1.73
C GLU A 168 -14.72 -3.05 0.35
N THR A 169 -13.42 -3.27 0.25
CA THR A 169 -12.78 -3.58 -1.04
C THR A 169 -13.13 -4.97 -1.59
N GLY A 170 -13.81 -5.80 -0.81
CA GLY A 170 -14.07 -7.21 -1.10
C GLY A 170 -12.96 -8.15 -0.64
N SER A 171 -11.99 -7.65 0.13
CA SER A 171 -10.90 -8.46 0.69
C SER A 171 -11.38 -9.34 1.84
N VAL A 172 -10.77 -10.52 1.97
CA VAL A 172 -10.84 -11.35 3.17
C VAL A 172 -9.78 -10.85 4.15
N VAL A 173 -10.22 -10.13 5.19
CA VAL A 173 -9.29 -9.50 6.15
C VAL A 173 -8.88 -10.51 7.23
N LEU A 174 -7.58 -10.67 7.41
CA LEU A 174 -6.94 -11.46 8.45
C LEU A 174 -6.15 -10.55 9.40
N THR A 175 -5.99 -10.98 10.65
CA THR A 175 -5.14 -10.28 11.62
C THR A 175 -4.02 -11.20 12.06
N MET A 176 -2.80 -10.67 12.10
CA MET A 176 -1.60 -11.43 12.43
C MET A 176 -0.57 -10.51 13.12
N ASP A 177 0.28 -11.10 13.96
CA ASP A 177 1.46 -10.39 14.47
C ASP A 177 2.41 -10.00 13.34
N ALA A 178 3.03 -8.81 13.40
CA ALA A 178 3.86 -8.27 12.33
C ALA A 178 5.11 -9.11 12.02
N HIS A 179 5.78 -9.65 13.05
CA HIS A 179 6.95 -10.51 12.85
C HIS A 179 6.56 -11.90 12.34
N LEU A 180 5.43 -12.44 12.83
CA LEU A 180 4.88 -13.70 12.32
C LEU A 180 4.50 -13.57 10.84
N HIS A 181 3.90 -12.42 10.45
CA HIS A 181 3.62 -12.08 9.05
C HIS A 181 4.88 -12.21 8.21
N ASP A 182 5.97 -11.52 8.59
CA ASP A 182 7.20 -11.53 7.80
C ASP A 182 7.84 -12.92 7.71
N LYS A 183 7.78 -13.70 8.81
CA LYS A 183 8.26 -15.08 8.80
C LYS A 183 7.49 -15.97 7.83
N ILE A 184 6.16 -15.86 7.83
CA ILE A 184 5.30 -16.67 6.94
C ILE A 184 5.49 -16.22 5.49
N LEU A 185 5.34 -14.90 5.21
CA LEU A 185 5.42 -14.39 3.83
C LEU A 185 6.83 -14.52 3.26
N GLY A 186 7.87 -14.42 4.11
CA GLY A 186 9.24 -14.72 3.75
C GLY A 186 9.40 -16.14 3.22
N ALA A 187 8.80 -17.12 3.89
CA ALA A 187 8.90 -18.52 3.50
C ALA A 187 8.03 -18.87 2.28
N VAL A 188 6.77 -18.40 2.24
CA VAL A 188 5.81 -18.88 1.22
C VAL A 188 5.75 -18.01 -0.04
N SER A 189 6.29 -16.79 0.02
CA SER A 189 6.27 -15.84 -1.09
C SER A 189 7.68 -15.37 -1.48
N HIS A 190 8.43 -14.76 -0.57
CA HIS A 190 9.69 -14.11 -0.93
C HIS A 190 10.77 -15.14 -1.28
N LEU A 191 10.93 -16.21 -0.52
CA LEU A 191 11.93 -17.26 -0.80
C LEU A 191 11.74 -17.93 -2.16
N PRO A 192 10.52 -18.33 -2.58
CA PRO A 192 10.31 -18.84 -3.93
C PRO A 192 10.70 -17.87 -5.04
N HIS A 193 10.42 -16.56 -4.87
CA HIS A 193 10.86 -15.55 -5.83
C HIS A 193 12.37 -15.43 -5.89
N VAL A 194 13.07 -15.39 -4.75
CA VAL A 194 14.54 -15.34 -4.71
C VAL A 194 15.14 -16.58 -5.40
N ALA A 195 14.58 -17.76 -5.13
CA ALA A 195 15.03 -19.01 -5.75
C ALA A 195 14.83 -18.99 -7.28
N ALA A 196 13.66 -18.50 -7.75
CA ALA A 196 13.38 -18.37 -9.18
C ALA A 196 14.34 -17.38 -9.86
N PHE A 197 14.57 -16.20 -9.27
CA PHE A 197 15.54 -15.25 -9.80
C PHE A 197 16.96 -15.79 -9.82
N ALA A 198 17.40 -16.48 -8.77
CA ALA A 198 18.72 -17.10 -8.71
C ALA A 198 18.89 -18.16 -9.82
N LEU A 199 17.86 -18.97 -10.06
CA LEU A 199 17.87 -19.97 -11.14
C LEU A 199 17.96 -19.32 -12.53
N ILE A 200 17.16 -18.30 -12.80
CA ILE A 200 17.18 -17.57 -14.07
C ILE A 200 18.55 -16.90 -14.30
N ASN A 201 19.12 -16.28 -13.27
CA ASN A 201 20.44 -15.66 -13.37
C ASN A 201 21.52 -16.71 -13.66
N ALA A 202 21.50 -17.86 -12.99
CA ALA A 202 22.43 -18.95 -13.26
C ALA A 202 22.32 -19.47 -14.72
N LEU A 203 21.09 -19.59 -15.24
CA LEU A 203 20.89 -19.97 -16.65
C LEU A 203 21.39 -18.90 -17.63
N ALA A 204 21.19 -17.61 -17.31
CA ALA A 204 21.72 -16.52 -18.12
C ALA A 204 23.24 -16.51 -18.18
N GLU A 205 23.92 -16.74 -17.04
CA GLU A 205 25.40 -16.88 -17.00
C GLU A 205 25.92 -18.06 -17.84
N ILE A 206 25.23 -19.20 -17.83
CA ILE A 206 25.58 -20.36 -18.67
C ILE A 206 25.44 -20.02 -20.16
N ARG A 207 24.39 -19.28 -20.53
CA ARG A 207 24.15 -18.83 -21.90
C ARG A 207 25.26 -17.88 -22.40
N ASP A 208 25.69 -16.93 -21.56
CA ASP A 208 26.74 -15.97 -21.89
C ASP A 208 28.12 -16.63 -22.01
N GLN A 209 28.34 -17.80 -21.40
CA GLN A 209 29.58 -18.59 -21.51
C GLN A 209 29.68 -19.44 -22.78
N GLN A 210 28.92 -19.11 -23.83
CA GLN A 210 29.02 -19.74 -25.16
C GLN A 210 28.77 -21.25 -25.18
N ILE A 211 27.62 -21.69 -24.76
CA ILE A 211 27.07 -22.96 -25.23
C ILE A 211 26.20 -22.63 -26.45
N PRO A 212 26.67 -22.96 -27.70
CA PRO A 212 25.82 -22.77 -28.87
C PRO A 212 24.57 -23.67 -28.73
N SER A 213 23.42 -23.09 -28.93
CA SER A 213 22.13 -23.77 -29.06
C SER A 213 21.63 -24.60 -27.86
N LEU A 214 21.08 -23.91 -26.88
CA LEU A 214 19.89 -24.39 -26.18
C LEU A 214 18.74 -23.46 -26.59
N ASP A 215 18.18 -23.68 -27.77
CA ASP A 215 16.85 -23.20 -28.11
C ASP A 215 15.85 -24.02 -27.27
N LEU A 216 15.51 -23.50 -26.09
CA LEU A 216 14.45 -24.01 -25.23
C LEU A 216 13.24 -23.09 -25.34
#